data_e4d5f25a29c7e4e1bb7abccdf94620ef
#
_entry.id   e4d5f25a29c7e4e1bb7abccdf94620ef
#
_cell.length_a   1.000
_cell.length_b   1.000
_cell.length_c   1.000
_cell.angle_alpha   90.00
_cell.angle_beta   90.00
_cell.angle_gamma   90.00
#
_symmetry.space_group_name_H-M   'P 1'
#
loop_
_entity.id
_entity.type
_entity.pdbx_description
1 polymer ?
#
loop_
_entity_poly.entity_id
_entity_poly.type
_entity_poly.pdbx_seq_one_letter_code
_entity_poly.pdbx_strand_id
1 'polypeptide(L)'
;KKYPNLKEEIEEAYKYVYDKKVLPSMRSMQFGGKPIEVAPNRIYNCAFMPIDHVDSFSECMFLLLGGTGVGFSVQRHHVEKLPEIQKPSTKRTRRFLIGDSIEGWSDSVKVLMQSYFKGGSKIKFDFSDIRPKGSRLVTSGGKAPGPQPLKECLLKIQGILDEKDNGDKL
;
A
#
# COMPACT_ATOMS: atom_id res chain seq x y z
N LYS A 1 -8.42 -31.42 -6.55
CA LYS A 1 -9.85 -31.32 -6.94
C LYS A 1 -10.11 -30.20 -7.96
N LYS A 2 -9.36 -29.08 -7.90
CA LYS A 2 -9.53 -27.91 -8.78
C LYS A 2 -8.88 -28.11 -10.17
N TYR A 3 -7.78 -28.87 -10.22
CA TYR A 3 -6.99 -29.12 -11.43
C TYR A 3 -6.63 -30.61 -11.53
N PRO A 4 -7.62 -31.48 -11.87
CA PRO A 4 -7.40 -32.93 -11.91
C PRO A 4 -6.39 -33.37 -12.97
N ASN A 5 -6.30 -32.62 -14.07
CA ASN A 5 -5.35 -32.82 -15.17
C ASN A 5 -3.89 -32.56 -14.79
N LEU A 6 -3.64 -31.82 -13.71
CA LEU A 6 -2.28 -31.52 -13.21
C LEU A 6 -1.90 -32.34 -11.98
N LYS A 7 -2.66 -33.38 -11.66
CA LYS A 7 -2.48 -34.15 -10.42
C LYS A 7 -1.08 -34.75 -10.33
N GLU A 8 -0.63 -35.39 -11.37
CA GLU A 8 0.69 -36.07 -11.41
C GLU A 8 1.84 -35.07 -11.26
N GLU A 9 1.79 -33.95 -12.00
CA GLU A 9 2.79 -32.88 -11.89
C GLU A 9 2.84 -32.28 -10.47
N ILE A 10 1.66 -32.09 -9.86
CA ILE A 10 1.57 -31.58 -8.49
C ILE A 10 2.19 -32.58 -7.50
N GLU A 11 1.86 -33.88 -7.62
CA GLU A 11 2.41 -34.92 -6.76
C GLU A 11 3.93 -35.04 -6.92
N GLU A 12 4.45 -34.97 -8.13
CA GLU A 12 5.87 -34.93 -8.40
C GLU A 12 6.56 -33.69 -7.78
N ALA A 13 6.01 -32.51 -7.95
CA ALA A 13 6.51 -31.29 -7.34
C ALA A 13 6.59 -31.39 -5.81
N TYR A 14 5.56 -31.93 -5.16
CA TYR A 14 5.56 -32.18 -3.72
C TYR A 14 6.63 -33.20 -3.30
N LYS A 15 6.90 -34.20 -4.12
CA LYS A 15 7.96 -35.19 -3.85
C LYS A 15 9.34 -34.52 -3.86
N TYR A 16 9.63 -33.62 -4.80
CA TYR A 16 10.88 -32.84 -4.81
C TYR A 16 11.08 -32.03 -3.53
N VAL A 17 10.01 -31.43 -3.02
CA VAL A 17 10.04 -30.68 -1.75
C VAL A 17 10.23 -31.63 -0.57
N TYR A 18 9.53 -32.76 -0.54
CA TYR A 18 9.63 -33.76 0.52
C TYR A 18 11.03 -34.35 0.60
N ASP A 19 11.64 -34.65 -0.57
CA ASP A 19 12.99 -35.17 -0.69
C ASP A 19 14.08 -34.11 -0.46
N LYS A 20 13.69 -32.87 -0.10
CA LYS A 20 14.57 -31.70 0.14
C LYS A 20 15.46 -31.31 -1.04
N LYS A 21 15.04 -31.63 -2.26
CA LYS A 21 15.74 -31.24 -3.50
C LYS A 21 15.46 -29.81 -3.90
N VAL A 22 14.28 -29.30 -3.56
CA VAL A 22 13.83 -27.94 -3.86
C VAL A 22 13.12 -27.38 -2.64
N LEU A 23 13.33 -26.10 -2.34
CA LEU A 23 12.57 -25.37 -1.35
C LEU A 23 11.65 -24.36 -2.05
N PRO A 24 10.34 -24.38 -1.80
CA PRO A 24 9.43 -23.36 -2.31
C PRO A 24 9.69 -22.01 -1.65
N SER A 25 9.25 -20.94 -2.31
CA SER A 25 9.27 -19.60 -1.72
C SER A 25 8.50 -19.58 -0.40
N MET A 26 9.07 -18.93 0.62
CA MET A 26 8.42 -18.76 1.92
C MET A 26 7.05 -18.07 1.79
N ARG A 27 6.93 -17.08 0.92
CA ARG A 27 5.65 -16.38 0.66
C ARG A 27 4.61 -17.29 0.01
N SER A 28 5.03 -18.17 -0.89
CA SER A 28 4.12 -19.17 -1.48
C SER A 28 3.60 -20.14 -0.43
N MET A 29 4.43 -20.53 0.53
CA MET A 29 4.00 -21.39 1.65
C MET A 29 3.11 -20.64 2.63
N GLN A 30 3.40 -19.38 2.91
CA GLN A 30 2.67 -18.56 3.88
C GLN A 30 1.27 -18.16 3.38
N PHE A 31 1.16 -17.78 2.11
CA PHE A 31 -0.05 -17.20 1.52
C PHE A 31 -0.69 -18.07 0.44
N GLY A 32 -0.15 -19.29 0.19
CA GLY A 32 -0.71 -20.22 -0.81
C GLY A 32 -2.19 -20.46 -0.60
N GLY A 33 -2.95 -20.56 -1.71
CA GLY A 33 -4.39 -20.73 -1.72
C GLY A 33 -5.17 -19.42 -1.73
N LYS A 34 -6.24 -19.34 -0.95
CA LYS A 34 -7.16 -18.20 -1.00
C LYS A 34 -6.54 -16.82 -0.77
N PRO A 35 -5.55 -16.61 0.12
CA PRO A 35 -4.90 -15.31 0.27
C PRO A 35 -4.27 -14.78 -1.02
N ILE A 36 -3.61 -15.64 -1.80
CA ILE A 36 -3.02 -15.24 -3.10
C ILE A 36 -4.10 -15.06 -4.17
N GLU A 37 -5.18 -15.83 -4.14
CA GLU A 37 -6.30 -15.65 -5.06
C GLU A 37 -6.98 -14.28 -4.90
N VAL A 38 -7.05 -13.78 -3.66
CA VAL A 38 -7.67 -12.48 -3.33
C VAL A 38 -6.69 -11.32 -3.49
N ALA A 39 -5.43 -11.51 -3.10
CA ALA A 39 -4.39 -10.48 -3.12
C ALA A 39 -3.06 -11.06 -3.64
N PRO A 40 -2.91 -11.24 -4.97
CA PRO A 40 -1.76 -11.90 -5.57
C PRO A 40 -0.42 -11.17 -5.33
N ASN A 41 -0.46 -9.87 -5.05
CA ASN A 41 0.71 -9.08 -4.67
C ASN A 41 1.42 -9.58 -3.40
N ARG A 42 0.74 -10.35 -2.55
CA ARG A 42 1.33 -10.93 -1.32
C ARG A 42 2.43 -11.96 -1.58
N ILE A 43 2.56 -12.46 -2.80
CA ILE A 43 3.63 -13.40 -3.16
C ILE A 43 5.01 -12.73 -3.24
N TYR A 44 5.05 -11.41 -3.42
CA TYR A 44 6.29 -10.66 -3.55
C TYR A 44 6.87 -10.29 -2.18
N ASN A 45 8.13 -10.61 -1.95
CA ASN A 45 8.86 -10.24 -0.74
C ASN A 45 9.40 -8.82 -0.79
N CYS A 46 9.96 -8.45 -1.94
CA CYS A 46 10.68 -7.19 -2.11
C CYS A 46 10.26 -6.53 -3.42
N ALA A 47 10.21 -5.22 -3.40
CA ALA A 47 10.03 -4.37 -4.57
C ALA A 47 10.97 -3.17 -4.49
N PHE A 48 11.28 -2.59 -5.63
CA PHE A 48 11.99 -1.32 -5.74
C PHE A 48 11.17 -0.36 -6.59
N MET A 49 11.16 0.91 -6.21
CA MET A 49 10.50 1.95 -6.97
C MET A 49 11.18 3.30 -6.83
N PRO A 50 11.27 4.11 -7.89
CA PRO A 50 11.66 5.50 -7.78
C PRO A 50 10.50 6.36 -7.24
N ILE A 51 10.81 7.43 -6.52
CA ILE A 51 9.83 8.45 -6.14
C ILE A 51 9.92 9.58 -7.19
N ASP A 52 9.31 9.36 -8.33
CA ASP A 52 9.34 10.24 -9.49
C ASP A 52 7.97 10.66 -10.01
N HIS A 53 6.92 10.21 -9.35
CA HIS A 53 5.54 10.53 -9.64
C HIS A 53 4.72 10.67 -8.36
N VAL A 54 3.69 11.51 -8.37
CA VAL A 54 2.85 11.75 -7.17
C VAL A 54 2.16 10.47 -6.66
N ASP A 55 1.81 9.56 -7.55
CA ASP A 55 1.18 8.30 -7.16
C ASP A 55 2.16 7.30 -6.53
N SER A 56 3.50 7.48 -6.68
CA SER A 56 4.52 6.61 -6.07
C SER A 56 4.38 6.50 -4.56
N PHE A 57 3.92 7.55 -3.88
CA PHE A 57 3.69 7.53 -2.44
C PHE A 57 2.58 6.54 -2.04
N SER A 58 1.47 6.53 -2.78
CA SER A 58 0.35 5.62 -2.53
C SER A 58 0.67 4.18 -2.95
N GLU A 59 1.41 4.00 -4.03
CA GLU A 59 1.88 2.69 -4.49
C GLU A 59 2.84 2.07 -3.48
N CYS A 60 3.77 2.87 -2.94
CA CYS A 60 4.66 2.43 -1.87
C CYS A 60 3.86 1.96 -0.65
N MET A 61 2.88 2.73 -0.20
CA MET A 61 2.01 2.34 0.91
C MET A 61 1.24 1.07 0.62
N PHE A 62 0.67 0.93 -0.58
CA PHE A 62 -0.05 -0.28 -1.00
C PHE A 62 0.83 -1.53 -0.91
N LEU A 63 2.05 -1.47 -1.42
CA LEU A 63 3.00 -2.58 -1.39
C LEU A 63 3.40 -2.93 0.05
N LEU A 64 3.71 -1.93 0.88
CA LEU A 64 4.06 -2.12 2.29
C LEU A 64 2.91 -2.76 3.08
N LEU A 65 1.67 -2.30 2.88
CA LEU A 65 0.49 -2.88 3.52
C LEU A 65 0.19 -4.30 3.01
N GLY A 66 0.56 -4.60 1.77
CA GLY A 66 0.54 -5.95 1.21
C GLY A 66 1.57 -6.90 1.83
N GLY A 67 2.52 -6.37 2.59
CA GLY A 67 3.59 -7.13 3.25
C GLY A 67 4.88 -7.21 2.44
N THR A 68 5.02 -6.43 1.36
CA THR A 68 6.24 -6.32 0.56
C THR A 68 7.19 -5.32 1.20
N GLY A 69 8.46 -5.68 1.36
CA GLY A 69 9.52 -4.73 1.71
C GLY A 69 9.84 -3.86 0.49
N VAL A 70 9.66 -2.56 0.61
CA VAL A 70 9.86 -1.63 -0.51
C VAL A 70 11.14 -0.83 -0.32
N GLY A 71 12.11 -1.03 -1.22
CA GLY A 71 13.21 -0.11 -1.40
C GLY A 71 12.76 1.03 -2.32
N PHE A 72 12.97 2.27 -1.92
CA PHE A 72 12.60 3.41 -2.74
C PHE A 72 13.80 4.34 -2.97
N SER A 73 13.82 5.00 -4.12
CA SER A 73 14.87 5.97 -4.46
C SER A 73 14.32 7.38 -4.42
N VAL A 74 14.99 8.23 -3.64
CA VAL A 74 14.78 9.69 -3.58
C VAL A 74 15.98 10.44 -4.17
N GLN A 75 16.69 9.81 -5.10
CA GLN A 75 17.79 10.47 -5.81
C GLN A 75 17.26 11.68 -6.58
N ARG A 76 18.10 12.72 -6.71
CA ARG A 76 17.73 14.01 -7.30
C ARG A 76 17.00 13.87 -8.65
N HIS A 77 17.54 13.06 -9.57
CA HIS A 77 16.97 12.85 -10.90
C HIS A 77 15.59 12.13 -10.90
N HIS A 78 15.18 11.53 -9.78
CA HIS A 78 13.83 11.01 -9.59
C HIS A 78 12.91 12.11 -9.02
N VAL A 79 13.31 12.70 -7.89
CA VAL A 79 12.49 13.67 -7.16
C VAL A 79 12.25 14.95 -7.98
N GLU A 80 13.21 15.37 -8.82
CA GLU A 80 13.07 16.53 -9.72
C GLU A 80 11.91 16.39 -10.74
N LYS A 81 11.44 15.15 -11.00
CA LYS A 81 10.28 14.92 -11.87
C LYS A 81 8.95 15.19 -11.17
N LEU A 82 8.93 15.25 -9.85
CA LEU A 82 7.73 15.63 -9.11
C LEU A 82 7.33 17.07 -9.43
N PRO A 83 6.03 17.35 -9.55
CA PRO A 83 5.57 18.73 -9.70
C PRO A 83 5.88 19.56 -8.46
N GLU A 84 5.84 20.86 -8.61
CA GLU A 84 5.96 21.80 -7.50
C GLU A 84 4.74 21.72 -6.58
N ILE A 85 4.93 22.06 -5.31
CA ILE A 85 3.87 22.06 -4.32
C ILE A 85 2.90 23.20 -4.62
N GLN A 86 1.62 22.86 -4.60
CA GLN A 86 0.49 23.76 -4.73
C GLN A 86 -0.47 23.50 -3.57
N LYS A 87 -0.30 24.24 -2.48
CA LYS A 87 -1.11 24.05 -1.28
C LYS A 87 -2.62 24.07 -1.59
N PRO A 88 -3.40 23.18 -1.00
CA PRO A 88 -4.83 23.12 -1.24
C PRO A 88 -5.53 24.37 -0.70
N SER A 89 -6.54 24.84 -1.44
CA SER A 89 -7.35 25.99 -1.03
C SER A 89 -8.12 25.71 0.27
N THR A 90 -8.01 26.60 1.21
CA THR A 90 -8.78 26.57 2.47
C THR A 90 -10.25 26.95 2.32
N LYS A 91 -10.60 27.58 1.17
CA LYS A 91 -11.98 28.03 0.88
C LYS A 91 -12.94 26.88 0.62
N ARG A 92 -12.46 25.70 0.22
CA ARG A 92 -13.26 24.52 -0.07
C ARG A 92 -12.69 23.31 0.66
N THR A 93 -13.53 22.58 1.34
CA THR A 93 -13.18 21.31 2.00
C THR A 93 -13.96 20.18 1.35
N ARG A 94 -13.26 19.13 0.96
CA ARG A 94 -13.85 17.88 0.43
C ARG A 94 -13.74 16.80 1.49
N ARG A 95 -14.85 16.15 1.83
CA ARG A 95 -14.84 14.93 2.65
C ARG A 95 -14.38 13.74 1.82
N PHE A 96 -13.49 12.95 2.36
CA PHE A 96 -13.02 11.69 1.77
C PHE A 96 -13.24 10.56 2.77
N LEU A 97 -14.18 9.66 2.47
CA LEU A 97 -14.45 8.46 3.25
C LEU A 97 -13.41 7.40 2.90
N ILE A 98 -12.69 6.91 3.89
CA ILE A 98 -11.60 5.93 3.71
C ILE A 98 -12.20 4.53 3.82
N GLY A 99 -12.10 3.74 2.75
CA GLY A 99 -12.53 2.35 2.74
C GLY A 99 -11.67 1.47 3.66
N ASP A 100 -12.29 0.44 4.24
CA ASP A 100 -11.63 -0.52 5.15
C ASP A 100 -10.88 -1.62 4.37
N SER A 101 -9.91 -1.20 3.56
CA SER A 101 -9.06 -2.06 2.72
C SER A 101 -7.67 -1.46 2.55
N ILE A 102 -6.72 -2.27 2.07
CA ILE A 102 -5.37 -1.80 1.74
C ILE A 102 -5.44 -0.70 0.67
N GLU A 103 -6.30 -0.89 -0.32
CA GLU A 103 -6.57 0.08 -1.39
C GLU A 103 -7.11 1.38 -0.83
N GLY A 104 -8.13 1.33 0.05
CA GLY A 104 -8.73 2.52 0.66
C GLY A 104 -7.73 3.32 1.50
N TRP A 105 -6.83 2.63 2.21
CA TRP A 105 -5.75 3.27 2.96
C TRP A 105 -4.74 3.94 2.02
N SER A 106 -4.33 3.25 0.96
CA SER A 106 -3.40 3.79 -0.04
C SER A 106 -4.01 4.97 -0.80
N ASP A 107 -5.31 4.89 -1.14
CA ASP A 107 -6.04 5.97 -1.79
C ASP A 107 -6.12 7.22 -0.90
N SER A 108 -6.18 7.07 0.42
CA SER A 108 -6.15 8.23 1.33
C SER A 108 -4.84 9.02 1.22
N VAL A 109 -3.70 8.32 1.09
CA VAL A 109 -2.41 8.97 0.83
C VAL A 109 -2.39 9.59 -0.57
N LYS A 110 -2.89 8.87 -1.59
CA LYS A 110 -2.99 9.39 -2.95
C LYS A 110 -3.75 10.71 -3.01
N VAL A 111 -4.93 10.76 -2.40
CA VAL A 111 -5.78 11.95 -2.39
C VAL A 111 -5.11 13.10 -1.64
N LEU A 112 -4.42 12.81 -0.53
CA LEU A 112 -3.66 13.82 0.21
C LEU A 112 -2.55 14.40 -0.67
N MET A 113 -1.69 13.54 -1.24
CA MET A 113 -0.58 13.99 -2.09
C MET A 113 -1.09 14.79 -3.31
N GLN A 114 -2.11 14.29 -3.99
CA GLN A 114 -2.70 14.99 -5.13
C GLN A 114 -3.26 16.37 -4.76
N SER A 115 -3.80 16.54 -3.55
CA SER A 115 -4.31 17.84 -3.10
C SER A 115 -3.21 18.89 -2.95
N TYR A 116 -1.98 18.47 -2.64
CA TYR A 116 -0.81 19.35 -2.50
C TYR A 116 -0.01 19.52 -3.78
N PHE A 117 -0.06 18.59 -4.72
CA PHE A 117 0.72 18.68 -5.96
C PHE A 117 -0.08 19.16 -7.18
N LYS A 118 -1.40 19.06 -7.14
CA LYS A 118 -2.27 19.51 -8.24
C LYS A 118 -3.11 20.72 -7.87
N GLY A 119 -2.97 21.19 -6.63
CA GLY A 119 -3.89 22.14 -6.05
C GLY A 119 -5.27 21.53 -5.86
N GLY A 120 -6.17 22.22 -5.23
CA GLY A 120 -7.54 21.73 -5.08
C GLY A 120 -8.16 22.10 -3.74
N SER A 121 -9.09 21.29 -3.27
CA SER A 121 -9.75 21.47 -1.99
C SER A 121 -8.95 20.83 -0.87
N LYS A 122 -9.01 21.42 0.32
CA LYS A 122 -8.52 20.77 1.53
C LYS A 122 -9.31 19.47 1.77
N ILE A 123 -8.61 18.39 2.13
CA ILE A 123 -9.25 17.10 2.37
C ILE A 123 -9.55 16.94 3.85
N LYS A 124 -10.80 16.56 4.16
CA LYS A 124 -11.22 16.11 5.49
C LYS A 124 -11.45 14.61 5.44
N PHE A 125 -10.56 13.85 6.04
CA PHE A 125 -10.65 12.40 6.08
C PHE A 125 -11.73 11.94 7.06
N ASP A 126 -12.47 10.93 6.63
CA ASP A 126 -13.48 10.24 7.43
C ASP A 126 -13.07 8.77 7.57
N PHE A 127 -12.91 8.35 8.82
CA PHE A 127 -12.42 7.03 9.19
C PHE A 127 -13.51 6.09 9.67
N SER A 128 -14.78 6.48 9.51
CA SER A 128 -15.93 5.76 10.11
C SER A 128 -16.08 4.33 9.60
N ASP A 129 -15.67 4.04 8.36
CA ASP A 129 -15.78 2.70 7.77
C ASP A 129 -14.65 1.77 8.19
N ILE A 130 -13.58 2.30 8.78
CA ILE A 130 -12.44 1.48 9.19
C ILE A 130 -12.81 0.67 10.42
N ARG A 131 -12.61 -0.66 10.32
CA ARG A 131 -12.88 -1.59 11.43
C ARG A 131 -12.12 -1.21 12.70
N PRO A 132 -12.71 -1.46 13.88
CA PRO A 132 -12.06 -1.13 15.15
C PRO A 132 -10.82 -1.99 15.40
N LYS A 133 -9.94 -1.46 16.26
CA LYS A 133 -8.76 -2.19 16.75
C LYS A 133 -9.17 -3.54 17.36
N GLY A 134 -8.44 -4.58 16.99
CA GLY A 134 -8.64 -5.93 17.49
C GLY A 134 -9.52 -6.82 16.59
N SER A 135 -10.19 -6.29 15.58
CA SER A 135 -10.95 -7.07 14.60
C SER A 135 -10.03 -8.06 13.88
N ARG A 136 -10.55 -9.26 13.56
CA ARG A 136 -9.79 -10.30 12.87
C ARG A 136 -9.52 -9.94 11.41
N LEU A 137 -8.27 -10.10 10.99
CA LEU A 137 -7.87 -9.94 9.59
C LEU A 137 -7.96 -11.29 8.87
N VAL A 138 -8.79 -11.35 7.81
CA VAL A 138 -9.09 -12.62 7.11
C VAL A 138 -7.95 -13.04 6.17
N THR A 139 -7.31 -12.08 5.50
CA THR A 139 -6.31 -12.36 4.44
C THR A 139 -4.88 -12.45 4.95
N SER A 140 -4.52 -11.70 5.99
CA SER A 140 -3.15 -11.65 6.53
C SER A 140 -2.99 -12.38 7.86
N GLY A 141 -4.10 -12.75 8.49
CA GLY A 141 -4.09 -13.21 9.87
C GLY A 141 -3.83 -12.09 10.87
N GLY A 142 -4.01 -12.35 12.15
CA GLY A 142 -3.81 -11.37 13.21
C GLY A 142 -5.00 -10.43 13.43
N LYS A 143 -4.74 -9.30 14.08
CA LYS A 143 -5.75 -8.33 14.52
C LYS A 143 -5.54 -6.98 13.84
N ALA A 144 -6.63 -6.31 13.48
CA ALA A 144 -6.62 -4.97 12.90
C ALA A 144 -6.06 -3.94 13.90
N PRO A 145 -5.26 -2.97 13.42
CA PRO A 145 -4.73 -1.90 14.27
C PRO A 145 -5.77 -0.81 14.58
N GLY A 146 -6.89 -0.78 13.85
CA GLY A 146 -7.86 0.31 13.90
C GLY A 146 -7.42 1.53 13.09
N PRO A 147 -8.20 2.63 13.11
CA PRO A 147 -7.93 3.83 12.28
C PRO A 147 -6.78 4.70 12.77
N GLN A 148 -6.34 4.56 14.02
CA GLN A 148 -5.41 5.49 14.64
C GLN A 148 -4.04 5.58 13.93
N PRO A 149 -3.38 4.47 13.54
CA PRO A 149 -2.09 4.55 12.85
C PRO A 149 -2.17 5.29 11.51
N LEU A 150 -3.26 5.09 10.75
CA LEU A 150 -3.45 5.80 9.49
C LEU A 150 -3.69 7.30 9.72
N LYS A 151 -4.48 7.65 10.74
CA LYS A 151 -4.73 9.05 11.11
C LYS A 151 -3.42 9.77 11.46
N GLU A 152 -2.57 9.14 12.26
CA GLU A 152 -1.25 9.69 12.62
C GLU A 152 -0.33 9.83 11.40
N CYS A 153 -0.34 8.84 10.51
CA CYS A 153 0.43 8.88 9.27
C CYS A 153 0.00 10.06 8.39
N LEU A 154 -1.29 10.20 8.11
CA LEU A 154 -1.82 11.29 7.28
C LEU A 154 -1.55 12.67 7.88
N LEU A 155 -1.67 12.82 9.22
CA LEU A 155 -1.35 14.07 9.91
C LEU A 155 0.14 14.42 9.82
N LYS A 156 1.04 13.42 9.93
CA LYS A 156 2.48 13.65 9.77
C LYS A 156 2.83 14.09 8.35
N ILE A 157 2.28 13.40 7.33
CA ILE A 157 2.48 13.78 5.92
C ILE A 157 1.96 15.19 5.69
N GLN A 158 0.76 15.50 6.17
CA GLN A 158 0.18 16.83 6.03
C GLN A 158 1.06 17.89 6.71
N GLY A 159 1.56 17.65 7.92
CA GLY A 159 2.44 18.57 8.63
C GLY A 159 3.70 18.89 7.83
N ILE A 160 4.37 17.87 7.25
CA ILE A 160 5.56 18.07 6.42
C ILE A 160 5.24 18.92 5.17
N LEU A 161 4.10 18.66 4.53
CA LEU A 161 3.70 19.39 3.33
C LEU A 161 3.23 20.84 3.66
N ASP A 162 2.64 21.06 4.84
CA ASP A 162 2.23 22.40 5.28
C ASP A 162 3.42 23.31 5.61
N GLU A 163 4.60 22.75 5.92
CA GLU A 163 5.85 23.50 6.14
C GLU A 163 6.44 24.06 4.83
N LYS A 164 6.05 23.51 3.67
CA LYS A 164 6.52 23.95 2.36
C LYS A 164 5.71 25.13 1.83
N ASP A 165 6.33 25.97 1.01
CA ASP A 165 5.65 27.06 0.30
C ASP A 165 5.15 26.61 -1.09
N ASN A 166 4.22 27.42 -1.65
CA ASN A 166 3.79 27.19 -3.03
C ASN A 166 4.96 27.41 -3.99
N GLY A 167 5.17 26.47 -4.90
CA GLY A 167 6.29 26.48 -5.83
C GLY A 167 7.54 25.75 -5.32
N ASP A 168 7.56 25.30 -4.06
CA ASP A 168 8.64 24.48 -3.55
C ASP A 168 8.64 23.10 -4.21
N LYS A 169 9.81 22.51 -4.30
CA LYS A 169 10.00 21.08 -4.60
C LYS A 169 10.30 20.28 -3.34
N LEU A 170 9.97 19.00 -3.37
CA LEU A 170 10.35 18.06 -2.30
C LEU A 170 11.85 17.78 -2.31
#